data_411f1a8d84f1fc872e54bd7e7ebf4ac4
#
_entry.id   411f1a8d84f1fc872e54bd7e7ebf4ac4
#
_cell.length_a   1.000
_cell.length_b   1.000
_cell.length_c   1.000
_cell.angle_alpha   90.00
_cell.angle_beta   90.00
_cell.angle_gamma   90.00
#
_symmetry.space_group_name_H-M   'P 1'
#
loop_
_entity.id
_entity.type
_entity.pdbx_description
1 polymer ?
#
loop_
_entity_poly.entity_id
_entity_poly.type
_entity_poly.pdbx_seq_one_letter_code
_entity_poly.pdbx_strand_id
1 'polypeptide(L)'
;MPAESIVMRLLSSWGAINQTHLRSGQMNEDEWAKMMNAIQHLQSKHLYIDDSTALPPSELRSRCRRIAKNHDGKLGAIVVDYLQLMKVPSLDGNRVGEISEISRSLKALARELECPVIALSQLNRSLENRPNKRPIMSDLRESGAIEQDA
;
A
#
# COMPACT_ATOMS: atom_id res chain seq x y z
N MET A 1 -8.48 4.17 -4.06
CA MET A 1 -8.20 5.63 -4.22
C MET A 1 -7.49 5.82 -5.55
N PRO A 2 -7.88 6.77 -6.41
CA PRO A 2 -7.22 6.97 -7.70
C PRO A 2 -5.73 7.30 -7.56
N ALA A 3 -4.91 6.85 -8.50
CA ALA A 3 -3.46 7.07 -8.52
C ALA A 3 -3.10 8.57 -8.43
N GLU A 4 -3.85 9.41 -9.14
CA GLU A 4 -3.69 10.86 -9.09
C GLU A 4 -3.79 11.44 -7.68
N SER A 5 -4.74 10.93 -6.87
CA SER A 5 -4.91 11.38 -5.49
C SER A 5 -3.72 11.00 -4.60
N ILE A 6 -3.08 9.87 -4.89
CA ILE A 6 -1.86 9.43 -4.19
C ILE A 6 -0.70 10.36 -4.57
N VAL A 7 -0.53 10.63 -5.87
CA VAL A 7 0.52 11.54 -6.35
C VAL A 7 0.36 12.94 -5.74
N MET A 8 -0.86 13.47 -5.69
CA MET A 8 -1.13 14.78 -5.05
C MET A 8 -0.76 14.81 -3.57
N ARG A 9 -1.02 13.72 -2.84
CA ARG A 9 -0.61 13.59 -1.43
C ARG A 9 0.90 13.48 -1.27
N LEU A 10 1.57 12.76 -2.16
CA LEU A 10 3.02 12.65 -2.15
C LEU A 10 3.67 14.02 -2.42
N LEU A 11 3.18 14.76 -3.40
CA LEU A 11 3.65 16.12 -3.69
C LEU A 11 3.45 17.07 -2.50
N SER A 12 2.25 17.04 -1.90
CA SER A 12 1.94 17.82 -0.69
C SER A 12 2.88 17.49 0.46
N SER A 13 3.06 16.19 0.74
CA SER A 13 3.91 15.71 1.85
C SER A 13 5.38 16.02 1.60
N TRP A 14 5.88 15.74 0.41
CA TRP A 14 7.30 15.91 0.08
C TRP A 14 7.70 17.39 -0.05
N GLY A 15 6.83 18.18 -0.70
CA GLY A 15 7.04 19.61 -0.85
C GLY A 15 6.70 20.43 0.40
N ALA A 16 6.13 19.81 1.45
CA ALA A 16 5.56 20.50 2.60
C ALA A 16 4.60 21.63 2.18
N ILE A 17 3.70 21.33 1.23
CA ILE A 17 2.73 22.25 0.65
C ILE A 17 1.35 21.92 1.20
N ASN A 18 0.56 22.96 1.49
CA ASN A 18 -0.82 22.74 1.90
C ASN A 18 -1.61 22.05 0.76
N GLN A 19 -2.19 20.89 1.08
CA GLN A 19 -2.94 20.10 0.10
C GLN A 19 -4.12 20.87 -0.51
N THR A 20 -4.74 21.80 0.23
CA THR A 20 -5.83 22.64 -0.27
C THR A 20 -5.32 23.60 -1.33
N HIS A 21 -4.17 24.25 -1.11
CA HIS A 21 -3.55 25.13 -2.09
C HIS A 21 -3.16 24.38 -3.35
N LEU A 22 -2.57 23.18 -3.18
CA LEU A 22 -2.19 22.32 -4.30
C LEU A 22 -3.41 21.91 -5.14
N ARG A 23 -4.54 21.58 -4.51
CA ARG A 23 -5.78 21.17 -5.20
C ARG A 23 -6.52 22.32 -5.86
N SER A 24 -6.51 23.53 -5.27
CA SER A 24 -7.17 24.70 -5.83
C SER A 24 -6.31 25.45 -6.84
N GLY A 25 -5.01 25.13 -6.91
CA GLY A 25 -4.04 25.90 -7.70
C GLY A 25 -3.67 27.26 -7.10
N GLN A 26 -4.18 27.59 -5.91
CA GLN A 26 -3.91 28.87 -5.22
C GLN A 26 -2.62 28.75 -4.39
N MET A 27 -1.50 28.68 -5.06
CA MET A 27 -0.18 28.57 -4.46
C MET A 27 0.59 29.90 -4.64
N ASN A 28 1.36 30.29 -3.61
CA ASN A 28 2.30 31.38 -3.71
C ASN A 28 3.59 30.94 -4.43
N GLU A 29 4.50 31.86 -4.72
CA GLU A 29 5.74 31.59 -5.47
C GLU A 29 6.64 30.55 -4.75
N ASP A 30 6.72 30.60 -3.42
CA ASP A 30 7.49 29.64 -2.62
C ASP A 30 6.89 28.21 -2.71
N GLU A 31 5.56 28.09 -2.63
CA GLU A 31 4.88 26.81 -2.79
C GLU A 31 5.02 26.25 -4.20
N TRP A 32 5.02 27.11 -5.24
CA TRP A 32 5.31 26.72 -6.61
C TRP A 32 6.73 26.15 -6.77
N ALA A 33 7.73 26.83 -6.19
CA ALA A 33 9.10 26.34 -6.22
C ALA A 33 9.24 24.99 -5.51
N LYS A 34 8.62 24.83 -4.34
CA LYS A 34 8.57 23.56 -3.58
C LYS A 34 7.90 22.45 -4.38
N MET A 35 6.81 22.73 -5.06
CA MET A 35 6.11 21.76 -5.91
C MET A 35 7.00 21.30 -7.05
N MET A 36 7.67 22.22 -7.76
CA MET A 36 8.57 21.86 -8.86
C MET A 36 9.72 20.98 -8.38
N ASN A 37 10.32 21.28 -7.24
CA ASN A 37 11.34 20.45 -6.62
C ASN A 37 10.81 19.06 -6.25
N ALA A 38 9.61 18.96 -5.67
CA ALA A 38 8.97 17.71 -5.34
C ALA A 38 8.67 16.86 -6.58
N ILE A 39 8.21 17.48 -7.68
CA ILE A 39 8.00 16.79 -8.97
C ILE A 39 9.32 16.21 -9.50
N GLN A 40 10.39 17.01 -9.58
CA GLN A 40 11.69 16.52 -10.04
C GLN A 40 12.19 15.36 -9.19
N HIS A 41 12.01 15.44 -7.87
CA HIS A 41 12.41 14.39 -6.97
C HIS A 41 11.60 13.10 -7.19
N LEU A 42 10.28 13.18 -7.35
CA LEU A 42 9.44 12.02 -7.65
C LEU A 42 9.74 11.41 -9.02
N GLN A 43 10.00 12.23 -10.04
CA GLN A 43 10.38 11.76 -11.38
C GLN A 43 11.71 11.00 -11.38
N SER A 44 12.62 11.31 -10.46
CA SER A 44 13.89 10.60 -10.31
C SER A 44 13.75 9.24 -9.63
N LYS A 45 12.55 8.89 -9.12
CA LYS A 45 12.27 7.62 -8.43
C LYS A 45 11.44 6.68 -9.30
N HIS A 46 11.70 5.40 -9.17
CA HIS A 46 10.90 4.35 -9.81
C HIS A 46 9.71 4.00 -8.91
N LEU A 47 8.67 4.85 -8.93
CA LEU A 47 7.43 4.67 -8.20
C LEU A 47 6.34 4.17 -9.14
N TYR A 48 5.77 3.02 -8.86
CA TYR A 48 4.65 2.42 -9.57
C TYR A 48 3.43 2.43 -8.66
N ILE A 49 2.34 3.01 -9.13
CA ILE A 49 1.07 3.08 -8.40
C ILE A 49 0.05 2.27 -9.17
N ASP A 50 -0.56 1.30 -8.49
CA ASP A 50 -1.64 0.47 -9.01
C ASP A 50 -2.89 0.73 -8.18
N ASP A 51 -3.92 1.30 -8.78
CA ASP A 51 -5.19 1.62 -8.14
C ASP A 51 -6.31 0.63 -8.50
N SER A 52 -5.94 -0.53 -9.03
CA SER A 52 -6.88 -1.62 -9.33
C SER A 52 -7.60 -2.08 -8.07
N THR A 53 -8.91 -2.29 -8.19
CA THR A 53 -9.74 -2.82 -7.11
C THR A 53 -9.77 -4.34 -7.12
N ALA A 54 -9.91 -4.95 -5.93
CA ALA A 54 -10.07 -6.40 -5.77
C ALA A 54 -8.95 -7.25 -6.41
N LEU A 55 -7.71 -6.74 -6.38
CA LEU A 55 -6.55 -7.38 -7.01
C LEU A 55 -6.26 -8.74 -6.35
N PRO A 56 -6.23 -9.86 -7.12
CA PRO A 56 -5.83 -11.16 -6.57
C PRO A 56 -4.32 -11.21 -6.32
N PRO A 57 -3.84 -12.01 -5.34
CA PRO A 57 -2.41 -12.19 -5.09
C PRO A 57 -1.61 -12.67 -6.30
N SER A 58 -2.19 -13.53 -7.12
CA SER A 58 -1.58 -14.03 -8.36
C SER A 58 -1.32 -12.93 -9.37
N GLU A 59 -2.27 -12.01 -9.52
CA GLU A 59 -2.13 -10.86 -10.42
C GLU A 59 -1.11 -9.85 -9.87
N LEU A 60 -1.14 -9.56 -8.56
CA LEU A 60 -0.11 -8.74 -7.92
C LEU A 60 1.28 -9.30 -8.18
N ARG A 61 1.47 -10.62 -7.98
CA ARG A 61 2.74 -11.31 -8.24
C ARG A 61 3.19 -11.15 -9.68
N SER A 62 2.28 -11.32 -10.64
CA SER A 62 2.56 -11.16 -12.08
C SER A 62 3.03 -9.74 -12.40
N ARG A 63 2.32 -8.72 -11.87
CA ARG A 63 2.69 -7.30 -12.07
C ARG A 63 4.04 -6.97 -11.44
N CYS A 64 4.28 -7.40 -10.20
CA CYS A 64 5.57 -7.19 -9.53
C CYS A 64 6.73 -7.83 -10.29
N ARG A 65 6.57 -9.06 -10.79
CA ARG A 65 7.59 -9.72 -11.61
C ARG A 65 7.90 -8.95 -12.89
N ARG A 66 6.87 -8.44 -13.56
CA ARG A 66 7.02 -7.64 -14.78
C ARG A 66 7.78 -6.34 -14.51
N ILE A 67 7.46 -5.66 -13.40
CA ILE A 67 8.17 -4.43 -12.99
C ILE A 67 9.62 -4.78 -12.62
N ALA A 68 9.83 -5.79 -11.79
CA ALA A 68 11.17 -6.23 -11.38
C ALA A 68 12.08 -6.53 -12.58
N LYS A 69 11.54 -7.18 -13.62
CA LYS A 69 12.29 -7.48 -14.86
C LYS A 69 12.86 -6.23 -15.53
N ASN A 70 12.20 -5.07 -15.38
CA ASN A 70 12.68 -3.80 -15.93
C ASN A 70 13.72 -3.12 -15.03
N HIS A 71 14.02 -3.70 -13.86
CA HIS A 71 14.93 -3.17 -12.84
C HIS A 71 15.90 -4.25 -12.35
N ASP A 72 16.51 -4.99 -13.28
CA ASP A 72 17.50 -6.02 -13.00
C ASP A 72 17.04 -7.08 -11.97
N GLY A 73 15.75 -7.37 -11.98
CA GLY A 73 15.13 -8.34 -11.05
C GLY A 73 14.85 -7.82 -9.65
N LYS A 74 15.09 -6.52 -9.37
CA LYS A 74 15.01 -5.97 -8.01
C LYS A 74 13.86 -4.98 -7.86
N LEU A 75 13.19 -5.05 -6.70
CA LEU A 75 12.26 -4.04 -6.22
C LEU A 75 12.73 -3.55 -4.85
N GLY A 76 12.56 -2.26 -4.56
CA GLY A 76 12.91 -1.69 -3.26
C GLY A 76 11.93 -2.08 -2.16
N ALA A 77 10.63 -2.04 -2.44
CA ALA A 77 9.56 -2.47 -1.56
C ALA A 77 8.25 -2.62 -2.34
N ILE A 78 7.32 -3.41 -1.81
CA ILE A 78 5.94 -3.52 -2.28
C ILE A 78 5.04 -3.04 -1.13
N VAL A 79 4.13 -2.10 -1.40
CA VAL A 79 3.17 -1.59 -0.41
C VAL A 79 1.76 -1.97 -0.84
N VAL A 80 0.99 -2.58 0.06
CA VAL A 80 -0.40 -2.97 -0.15
C VAL A 80 -1.30 -2.21 0.83
N ASP A 81 -2.13 -1.30 0.31
CA ASP A 81 -3.05 -0.49 1.10
C ASP A 81 -4.50 -0.81 0.67
N TYR A 82 -5.21 -1.64 1.36
CA TYR A 82 -4.93 -2.52 2.49
C TYR A 82 -5.37 -3.96 2.16
N LEU A 83 -4.95 -4.95 2.94
CA LEU A 83 -5.15 -6.39 2.68
C LEU A 83 -6.61 -6.75 2.37
N GLN A 84 -7.55 -6.14 3.10
CA GLN A 84 -8.97 -6.46 2.99
C GLN A 84 -9.60 -6.01 1.66
N LEU A 85 -8.91 -5.24 0.83
CA LEU A 85 -9.34 -4.92 -0.53
C LEU A 85 -8.96 -6.00 -1.55
N MET A 86 -8.00 -6.85 -1.22
CA MET A 86 -7.63 -7.97 -2.07
C MET A 86 -8.71 -9.05 -2.07
N LYS A 87 -8.77 -9.85 -3.12
CA LYS A 87 -9.75 -10.91 -3.31
C LYS A 87 -9.08 -12.21 -3.76
N VAL A 88 -9.60 -13.32 -3.26
CA VAL A 88 -9.26 -14.66 -3.75
C VAL A 88 -10.55 -15.31 -4.25
N PRO A 89 -10.85 -15.25 -5.56
CA PRO A 89 -12.14 -15.68 -6.11
C PRO A 89 -12.53 -17.13 -5.76
N SER A 90 -11.55 -18.01 -5.60
CA SER A 90 -11.78 -19.42 -5.22
C SER A 90 -12.24 -19.60 -3.76
N LEU A 91 -12.11 -18.58 -2.92
CA LEU A 91 -12.47 -18.59 -1.50
C LEU A 91 -13.59 -17.60 -1.16
N ASP A 92 -14.35 -17.17 -2.17
CA ASP A 92 -15.45 -16.22 -1.98
C ASP A 92 -16.45 -16.77 -0.93
N GLY A 93 -16.82 -15.90 0.02
CA GLY A 93 -17.62 -16.27 1.20
C GLY A 93 -16.83 -16.82 2.40
N ASN A 94 -15.56 -17.18 2.25
CA ASN A 94 -14.70 -17.58 3.36
C ASN A 94 -13.62 -16.51 3.63
N ARG A 95 -14.01 -15.44 4.30
CA ARG A 95 -13.14 -14.28 4.53
C ARG A 95 -11.85 -14.60 5.29
N VAL A 96 -11.92 -15.47 6.29
CA VAL A 96 -10.74 -15.90 7.05
C VAL A 96 -9.78 -16.68 6.15
N GLY A 97 -10.30 -17.56 5.31
CA GLY A 97 -9.52 -18.30 4.33
C GLY A 97 -8.88 -17.37 3.28
N GLU A 98 -9.61 -16.37 2.79
CA GLU A 98 -9.08 -15.36 1.86
C GLU A 98 -7.89 -14.61 2.46
N ILE A 99 -8.02 -14.08 3.68
CA ILE A 99 -6.95 -13.32 4.34
C ILE A 99 -5.73 -14.21 4.61
N SER A 100 -5.95 -15.46 5.00
CA SER A 100 -4.87 -16.43 5.20
C SER A 100 -4.10 -16.72 3.91
N GLU A 101 -4.82 -16.88 2.79
CA GLU A 101 -4.19 -17.10 1.49
C GLU A 101 -3.46 -15.85 0.99
N ILE A 102 -4.05 -14.67 1.17
CA ILE A 102 -3.40 -13.39 0.83
C ILE A 102 -2.09 -13.23 1.62
N SER A 103 -2.12 -13.42 2.94
CA SER A 103 -0.95 -13.30 3.82
C SER A 103 0.18 -14.22 3.36
N ARG A 104 -0.12 -15.50 3.17
CA ARG A 104 0.83 -16.51 2.68
C ARG A 104 1.42 -16.14 1.32
N SER A 105 0.58 -15.69 0.41
CA SER A 105 0.99 -15.28 -0.94
C SER A 105 1.91 -14.07 -0.92
N LEU A 106 1.64 -13.08 -0.07
CA LEU A 106 2.50 -11.91 0.11
C LEU A 106 3.85 -12.27 0.73
N LYS A 107 3.88 -13.18 1.73
CA LYS A 107 5.13 -13.69 2.29
C LYS A 107 5.96 -14.44 1.24
N ALA A 108 5.30 -15.26 0.41
CA ALA A 108 5.96 -15.95 -0.69
C ALA A 108 6.54 -14.96 -1.72
N LEU A 109 5.78 -13.90 -2.05
CA LEU A 109 6.21 -12.85 -2.96
C LEU A 109 7.43 -12.08 -2.43
N ALA A 110 7.44 -11.74 -1.14
CA ALA A 110 8.56 -11.08 -0.49
C ALA A 110 9.85 -11.90 -0.59
N ARG A 111 9.74 -13.22 -0.37
CA ARG A 111 10.89 -14.15 -0.48
C ARG A 111 11.34 -14.30 -1.93
N GLU A 112 10.41 -14.41 -2.87
CA GLU A 112 10.71 -14.60 -4.28
C GLU A 112 11.46 -13.42 -4.90
N LEU A 113 11.03 -12.19 -4.56
CA LEU A 113 11.60 -10.95 -5.10
C LEU A 113 12.69 -10.36 -4.19
N GLU A 114 12.99 -11.02 -3.08
CA GLU A 114 13.97 -10.57 -2.08
C GLU A 114 13.76 -9.11 -1.67
N CYS A 115 12.49 -8.69 -1.55
CA CYS A 115 12.13 -7.33 -1.17
C CYS A 115 11.06 -7.30 -0.07
N PRO A 116 11.07 -6.28 0.80
CA PRO A 116 10.04 -6.14 1.82
C PRO A 116 8.66 -5.91 1.21
N VAL A 117 7.65 -6.59 1.76
CA VAL A 117 6.23 -6.32 1.49
C VAL A 117 5.62 -5.68 2.73
N ILE A 118 5.19 -4.44 2.59
CA ILE A 118 4.51 -3.68 3.64
C ILE A 118 3.02 -3.75 3.38
N ALA A 119 2.30 -4.51 4.19
CA ALA A 119 0.87 -4.70 4.05
C ALA A 119 0.13 -3.98 5.18
N LEU A 120 -0.74 -3.04 4.83
CA LEU A 120 -1.64 -2.39 5.78
C LEU A 120 -2.84 -3.31 6.06
N SER A 121 -3.28 -3.33 7.30
CA SER A 121 -4.47 -4.10 7.70
C SER A 121 -5.38 -3.26 8.59
N GLN A 122 -6.69 -3.40 8.36
CA GLN A 122 -7.68 -2.77 9.21
C GLN A 122 -7.75 -3.48 10.57
N LEU A 123 -7.76 -2.70 11.64
CA LEU A 123 -7.94 -3.21 12.99
C LEU A 123 -9.41 -3.55 13.28
N ASN A 124 -9.62 -4.47 14.22
CA ASN A 124 -10.94 -4.79 14.72
C ASN A 124 -11.50 -3.62 15.55
N ARG A 125 -12.77 -3.29 15.34
CA ARG A 125 -13.46 -2.22 16.10
C ARG A 125 -13.59 -2.51 17.60
N SER A 126 -13.45 -3.77 18.03
CA SER A 126 -13.45 -4.12 19.46
C SER A 126 -12.37 -3.39 20.26
N LEU A 127 -11.29 -2.93 19.60
CA LEU A 127 -10.29 -2.06 20.19
C LEU A 127 -10.88 -0.80 20.82
N GLU A 128 -11.92 -0.22 20.21
CA GLU A 128 -12.56 1.02 20.69
C GLU A 128 -13.27 0.84 22.04
N ASN A 129 -13.69 -0.40 22.35
CA ASN A 129 -14.41 -0.75 23.58
C ASN A 129 -13.48 -1.08 24.76
N ARG A 130 -12.16 -1.17 24.54
CA ARG A 130 -11.19 -1.45 25.60
C ARG A 130 -10.79 -0.17 26.36
N PRO A 131 -10.56 -0.26 27.66
CA PRO A 131 -10.00 0.87 28.42
C PRO A 131 -8.65 1.33 27.86
N ASN A 132 -7.77 0.38 27.52
CA ASN A 132 -6.52 0.64 26.83
C ASN A 132 -6.71 0.44 25.33
N LYS A 133 -6.76 1.55 24.59
CA LYS A 133 -6.95 1.58 23.11
C LYS A 133 -5.64 1.38 22.32
N ARG A 134 -4.58 0.94 22.99
CA ARG A 134 -3.32 0.63 22.30
C ARG A 134 -3.49 -0.66 21.50
N PRO A 135 -3.19 -0.67 20.18
CA PRO A 135 -3.30 -1.86 19.35
C PRO A 135 -2.40 -3.00 19.84
N ILE A 136 -2.92 -4.21 19.75
CA ILE A 136 -2.17 -5.45 19.97
C ILE A 136 -2.39 -6.37 18.75
N MET A 137 -1.55 -7.38 18.59
CA MET A 137 -1.58 -8.23 17.38
C MET A 137 -2.95 -8.89 17.14
N SER A 138 -3.64 -9.32 18.18
CA SER A 138 -4.99 -9.90 18.07
C SER A 138 -6.07 -8.92 17.59
N ASP A 139 -5.77 -7.62 17.50
CA ASP A 139 -6.68 -6.62 16.92
C ASP A 139 -6.62 -6.58 15.39
N LEU A 140 -5.64 -7.21 14.78
CA LEU A 140 -5.64 -7.44 13.34
C LEU A 140 -6.87 -8.31 13.00
N ARG A 141 -7.79 -7.77 12.24
CA ARG A 141 -9.04 -8.43 11.90
C ARG A 141 -8.78 -9.69 11.07
N GLU A 142 -9.38 -10.82 11.47
CA GLU A 142 -9.24 -12.12 10.78
C GLU A 142 -7.81 -12.68 10.79
N SER A 143 -7.06 -12.50 11.86
CA SER A 143 -5.61 -12.32 11.90
C SER A 143 -4.75 -13.54 12.26
N GLY A 144 -5.28 -14.68 12.59
CA GLY A 144 -4.42 -15.81 13.03
C GLY A 144 -3.31 -16.16 12.03
N ALA A 145 -3.57 -16.01 10.73
CA ALA A 145 -2.57 -16.24 9.70
C ALA A 145 -1.60 -15.05 9.52
N ILE A 146 -2.09 -13.82 9.60
CA ILE A 146 -1.25 -12.62 9.48
C ILE A 146 -0.19 -12.60 10.59
N GLU A 147 -0.57 -12.98 11.81
CA GLU A 147 0.34 -13.05 12.96
C GLU A 147 1.46 -14.06 12.76
N GLN A 148 1.18 -15.18 12.07
CA GLN A 148 2.16 -16.23 11.80
C GLN A 148 3.07 -15.91 10.61
N ASP A 149 2.57 -15.18 9.62
CA ASP A 149 3.27 -14.91 8.38
C ASP A 149 4.11 -13.63 8.43
N ALA A 150 3.82 -12.68 9.32
CA ALA A 150 4.46 -11.36 9.42
C ALA A 150 5.95 -11.37 9.89
#